data_dba38337822918063b432e836afa0899
#
_entry.id   dba38337822918063b432e836afa0899
#
_cell.length_a   1.000
_cell.length_b   1.000
_cell.length_c   1.000
_cell.angle_alpha   90.00
_cell.angle_beta   90.00
_cell.angle_gamma   90.00
#
_symmetry.space_group_name_H-M   'P 1'
#
loop_
_entity.id
_entity.type
_entity.pdbx_description
1 polymer ?
#
loop_
_entity_poly.entity_id
_entity_poly.type
_entity_poly.pdbx_seq_one_letter_code
_entity_poly.pdbx_strand_id
1 'polypeptide(L)'
;MTRLAYNLDNVEEIQYQADDTLGLTDIRNNQDAIDNIRLWDPRLLIGTYKQLQEIRSYYEFYSVDNDRYEVDGQVTQMMLAAREIARELPSQSDTWVNRHMQYTHGYGLVMSPVTETNTQGEPILYIRNLPPVTESNDLQIDNPAIYYGEQSTGYYIVDTEVEELHYPEGDENVYVNYSGEGGIEFKNFFRKLLFAWEMGDINILLSDYINEDSQLQVWRSVQTRINKITPFLRLDNDPYLVLQNGKLYWIQDAYTTSSSFPYSEPYQGGYNYIRNSVKVVVDAYSGDVNDYVIDEEDPVLKV
;
A
#
# COMPACT_ATOMS: atom_id res chain seq x y z
N MET A 1 30.56 17.72 -30.92
CA MET A 1 31.06 17.11 -29.69
C MET A 1 29.91 16.56 -28.83
N THR A 2 28.90 17.37 -28.49
CA THR A 2 27.74 16.94 -27.67
C THR A 2 26.99 15.74 -28.23
N ARG A 3 26.75 15.68 -29.52
CA ARG A 3 26.04 14.61 -30.21
C ARG A 3 26.71 13.24 -30.06
N LEU A 4 28.05 13.20 -30.14
CA LEU A 4 28.85 12.00 -29.94
C LEU A 4 28.94 11.60 -28.44
N ALA A 5 29.07 12.58 -27.54
CA ALA A 5 29.20 12.34 -26.11
C ALA A 5 27.91 11.73 -25.48
N TYR A 6 26.73 12.08 -26.01
CA TYR A 6 25.44 11.60 -25.53
C TYR A 6 24.80 10.54 -26.42
N ASN A 7 25.53 10.07 -27.46
CA ASN A 7 25.03 9.06 -28.41
C ASN A 7 23.68 9.45 -29.07
N LEU A 8 23.51 10.74 -29.38
CA LEU A 8 22.24 11.26 -29.90
C LEU A 8 21.86 10.72 -31.28
N ASP A 9 22.79 10.04 -31.98
CA ASP A 9 22.50 9.40 -33.25
C ASP A 9 21.59 8.18 -33.15
N ASN A 10 21.45 7.63 -31.92
CA ASN A 10 20.54 6.52 -31.58
C ASN A 10 19.27 6.98 -30.87
N VAL A 11 19.06 8.28 -30.73
CA VAL A 11 17.84 8.83 -30.14
C VAL A 11 16.79 9.01 -31.22
N GLU A 12 15.63 8.43 -31.03
CA GLU A 12 14.47 8.64 -31.89
C GLU A 12 13.95 10.07 -31.68
N GLU A 13 13.97 10.87 -32.73
CA GLU A 13 13.44 12.22 -32.70
C GLU A 13 11.94 12.18 -32.99
N ILE A 14 11.12 12.43 -31.96
CA ILE A 14 9.66 12.51 -32.11
C ILE A 14 9.28 13.98 -32.26
N GLN A 15 8.71 14.33 -33.39
CA GLN A 15 8.14 15.65 -33.64
C GLN A 15 6.64 15.60 -33.26
N TYR A 16 6.27 16.38 -32.25
CA TYR A 16 4.86 16.59 -31.93
C TYR A 16 4.28 17.68 -32.82
N GLN A 17 3.30 17.31 -33.64
CA GLN A 17 2.46 18.28 -34.34
C GLN A 17 1.13 18.36 -33.58
N ALA A 18 0.73 19.57 -33.22
CA ALA A 18 -0.64 19.81 -32.76
C ALA A 18 -1.57 19.67 -34.00
N ASP A 19 -2.40 18.64 -33.99
CA ASP A 19 -3.48 18.49 -34.96
C ASP A 19 -4.78 18.93 -34.27
N ASP A 20 -5.35 20.04 -34.69
CA ASP A 20 -6.56 20.62 -34.12
C ASP A 20 -7.85 19.89 -34.55
N THR A 21 -7.71 18.75 -35.25
CA THR A 21 -8.85 18.01 -35.80
C THR A 21 -9.20 16.74 -35.02
N LEU A 22 -9.40 16.82 -33.70
CA LEU A 22 -10.06 15.76 -32.95
C LEU A 22 -11.53 15.66 -33.42
N GLY A 23 -11.79 14.68 -34.28
CA GLY A 23 -13.11 14.42 -34.81
C GLY A 23 -13.88 13.35 -33.98
N LEU A 24 -15.18 13.26 -34.22
CA LEU A 24 -16.02 12.20 -33.61
C LEU A 24 -15.52 10.78 -33.91
N THR A 25 -14.75 10.60 -34.97
CA THR A 25 -14.16 9.31 -35.35
C THR A 25 -13.02 8.94 -34.38
N ASP A 26 -12.20 9.91 -34.01
CA ASP A 26 -11.09 9.70 -33.08
C ASP A 26 -11.59 9.38 -31.68
N ILE A 27 -12.66 10.07 -31.25
CA ILE A 27 -13.36 9.79 -29.99
C ILE A 27 -13.90 8.34 -29.99
N ARG A 28 -14.55 7.90 -31.07
CA ARG A 28 -15.09 6.55 -31.17
C ARG A 28 -14.04 5.46 -31.24
N ASN A 29 -12.90 5.75 -31.85
CA ASN A 29 -11.79 4.81 -31.96
C ASN A 29 -10.97 4.69 -30.66
N ASN A 30 -11.16 5.59 -29.69
CA ASN A 30 -10.48 5.62 -28.40
C ASN A 30 -11.47 5.53 -27.23
N GLN A 31 -12.56 4.77 -27.38
CA GLN A 31 -13.63 4.68 -26.39
C GLN A 31 -13.09 4.20 -25.04
N ASP A 32 -12.20 3.19 -25.01
CA ASP A 32 -11.58 2.69 -23.78
C ASP A 32 -10.82 3.77 -23.00
N ALA A 33 -10.16 4.69 -23.72
CA ALA A 33 -9.49 5.83 -23.08
C ALA A 33 -10.50 6.85 -22.52
N ILE A 34 -11.61 7.06 -23.23
CA ILE A 34 -12.65 8.01 -22.83
C ILE A 34 -13.42 7.47 -21.62
N ASP A 35 -13.75 6.19 -21.62
CA ASP A 35 -14.44 5.53 -20.52
C ASP A 35 -13.60 5.48 -19.23
N ASN A 36 -12.30 5.74 -19.34
CA ASN A 36 -11.37 5.81 -18.21
C ASN A 36 -10.86 7.23 -17.92
N ILE A 37 -11.49 8.28 -18.47
CA ILE A 37 -11.16 9.66 -18.11
C ILE A 37 -11.56 9.91 -16.65
N ARG A 38 -10.56 10.20 -15.80
CA ARG A 38 -10.77 10.39 -14.38
C ARG A 38 -11.61 11.63 -14.09
N LEU A 39 -12.74 11.41 -13.42
CA LEU A 39 -13.65 12.48 -12.96
C LEU A 39 -13.23 13.01 -11.59
N TRP A 40 -12.67 12.15 -10.73
CA TRP A 40 -12.38 12.47 -9.34
C TRP A 40 -10.92 12.87 -9.12
N ASP A 41 -10.71 13.89 -8.29
CA ASP A 41 -9.39 14.20 -7.70
C ASP A 41 -9.23 13.35 -6.42
N PRO A 42 -8.15 12.54 -6.27
CA PRO A 42 -7.90 11.72 -5.08
C PRO A 42 -7.96 12.50 -3.78
N ARG A 43 -7.47 13.75 -3.78
CA ARG A 43 -7.45 14.63 -2.60
C ARG A 43 -8.83 15.04 -2.11
N LEU A 44 -9.82 15.09 -3.00
CA LEU A 44 -11.22 15.36 -2.66
C LEU A 44 -11.96 14.07 -2.33
N LEU A 45 -11.68 13.01 -3.08
CA LEU A 45 -12.35 11.72 -2.94
C LEU A 45 -12.09 11.05 -1.59
N ILE A 46 -10.90 11.23 -1.01
CA ILE A 46 -10.59 10.71 0.32
C ILE A 46 -11.55 11.23 1.41
N GLY A 47 -11.97 12.50 1.32
CA GLY A 47 -12.96 13.07 2.22
C GLY A 47 -14.33 12.38 2.09
N THR A 48 -14.72 12.08 0.87
CA THR A 48 -15.97 11.34 0.58
C THR A 48 -15.89 9.90 1.08
N TYR A 49 -14.76 9.21 0.87
CA TYR A 49 -14.56 7.85 1.39
C TYR A 49 -14.59 7.82 2.92
N LYS A 50 -13.95 8.78 3.58
CA LYS A 50 -14.01 8.91 5.05
C LYS A 50 -15.46 9.08 5.51
N GLN A 51 -16.21 9.98 4.91
CA GLN A 51 -17.60 10.22 5.27
C GLN A 51 -18.50 9.01 5.08
N LEU A 52 -18.33 8.28 3.99
CA LEU A 52 -19.23 7.16 3.63
C LEU A 52 -18.78 5.82 4.24
N GLN A 53 -17.49 5.60 4.49
CA GLN A 53 -16.92 4.27 4.70
C GLN A 53 -15.90 4.15 5.83
N GLU A 54 -15.62 5.20 6.61
CA GLU A 54 -14.73 5.09 7.78
C GLU A 54 -15.35 4.18 8.85
N ILE A 55 -16.67 4.25 9.03
CA ILE A 55 -17.55 3.38 9.85
C ILE A 55 -17.22 3.43 11.34
N ARG A 56 -15.95 3.38 11.74
CA ARG A 56 -15.48 3.42 13.13
C ARG A 56 -14.28 4.35 13.28
N SER A 57 -14.17 5.04 14.39
CA SER A 57 -13.14 6.06 14.65
C SER A 57 -11.72 5.50 14.87
N TYR A 58 -11.57 4.19 14.95
CA TYR A 58 -10.26 3.54 15.00
C TYR A 58 -9.75 3.08 13.63
N TYR A 59 -10.52 3.33 12.56
CA TYR A 59 -10.07 3.17 11.17
C TYR A 59 -9.84 4.52 10.52
N GLU A 60 -8.92 4.56 9.56
CA GLU A 60 -8.65 5.76 8.77
C GLU A 60 -8.24 5.39 7.34
N PHE A 61 -8.55 6.29 6.40
CA PHE A 61 -8.04 6.29 5.03
C PHE A 61 -6.98 7.39 4.90
N TYR A 62 -5.78 7.04 4.42
CA TYR A 62 -4.68 8.01 4.32
C TYR A 62 -4.46 8.51 2.90
N SER A 63 -4.59 7.64 1.91
CA SER A 63 -4.42 7.93 0.49
C SER A 63 -5.56 7.36 -0.34
N VAL A 64 -5.65 7.81 -1.58
CA VAL A 64 -6.50 7.20 -2.61
C VAL A 64 -5.62 6.89 -3.79
N ASP A 65 -5.45 5.62 -4.04
CA ASP A 65 -4.65 5.09 -5.12
C ASP A 65 -5.47 4.90 -6.39
N ASN A 66 -4.79 4.68 -7.50
CA ASN A 66 -5.42 4.49 -8.79
C ASN A 66 -4.74 3.33 -9.53
N ASP A 67 -5.55 2.32 -9.89
CA ASP A 67 -5.08 1.16 -10.60
C ASP A 67 -6.12 0.68 -11.62
N ARG A 68 -5.78 -0.31 -12.43
CA ARG A 68 -6.62 -0.84 -13.50
C ARG A 68 -6.98 -2.29 -13.21
N TYR A 69 -8.28 -2.59 -13.29
CA TYR A 69 -8.84 -3.91 -13.09
C TYR A 69 -9.64 -4.32 -14.29
N GLU A 70 -9.61 -5.60 -14.62
CA GLU A 70 -10.59 -6.19 -15.55
C GLU A 70 -11.86 -6.51 -14.75
N VAL A 71 -12.94 -5.83 -15.06
CA VAL A 71 -14.23 -5.99 -14.40
C VAL A 71 -15.27 -6.29 -15.47
N ASP A 72 -15.94 -7.43 -15.37
CA ASP A 72 -16.94 -7.90 -16.33
C ASP A 72 -16.41 -7.90 -17.79
N GLY A 73 -15.12 -8.22 -17.97
CA GLY A 73 -14.45 -8.28 -19.27
C GLY A 73 -14.04 -6.93 -19.87
N GLN A 74 -14.08 -5.85 -19.09
CA GLN A 74 -13.63 -4.51 -19.49
C GLN A 74 -12.52 -4.00 -18.55
N VAL A 75 -11.50 -3.38 -19.14
CA VAL A 75 -10.44 -2.73 -18.36
C VAL A 75 -10.98 -1.41 -17.83
N THR A 76 -11.18 -1.35 -16.52
CA THR A 76 -11.72 -0.19 -15.81
C THR A 76 -10.68 0.37 -14.86
N GLN A 77 -10.46 1.68 -14.92
CA GLN A 77 -9.62 2.39 -13.99
C GLN A 77 -10.39 2.62 -12.68
N MET A 78 -9.81 2.18 -11.57
CA MET A 78 -10.41 2.24 -10.25
C MET A 78 -9.62 3.13 -9.32
N MET A 79 -10.31 3.82 -8.44
CA MET A 79 -9.74 4.50 -7.27
C MET A 79 -10.00 3.66 -6.04
N LEU A 80 -8.98 3.46 -5.24
CA LEU A 80 -9.05 2.62 -4.05
C LEU A 80 -8.33 3.24 -2.86
N ALA A 81 -8.80 2.94 -1.66
CA ALA A 81 -8.20 3.40 -0.42
C ALA A 81 -8.21 2.28 0.62
N ALA A 82 -7.05 2.00 1.21
CA ALA A 82 -6.91 1.05 2.30
C ALA A 82 -7.57 1.58 3.58
N ARG A 83 -8.31 0.74 4.28
CA ARG A 83 -8.80 1.06 5.63
C ARG A 83 -7.78 0.56 6.65
N GLU A 84 -6.89 1.44 7.08
CA GLU A 84 -5.86 1.14 8.07
C GLU A 84 -6.32 1.47 9.49
N ILE A 85 -5.62 0.97 10.51
CA ILE A 85 -5.81 1.42 11.89
C ILE A 85 -5.32 2.86 12.02
N ALA A 86 -6.12 3.70 12.65
CA ALA A 86 -5.78 5.08 12.93
C ALA A 86 -4.52 5.16 13.82
N ARG A 87 -3.66 6.13 13.57
CA ARG A 87 -2.42 6.34 14.34
C ARG A 87 -2.69 6.55 15.83
N GLU A 88 -3.80 7.20 16.13
CA GLU A 88 -4.25 7.47 17.49
C GLU A 88 -5.60 6.78 17.72
N LEU A 89 -5.64 5.88 18.68
CA LEU A 89 -6.89 5.26 19.10
C LEU A 89 -7.73 6.28 19.92
N PRO A 90 -9.06 6.14 19.91
CA PRO A 90 -9.91 6.92 20.81
C PRO A 90 -9.45 6.76 22.26
N SER A 91 -9.40 7.85 23.02
CA SER A 91 -8.79 7.90 24.37
C SER A 91 -9.34 6.86 25.35
N GLN A 92 -10.59 6.46 25.19
CA GLN A 92 -11.21 5.41 25.99
C GLN A 92 -10.74 3.98 25.62
N SER A 93 -10.21 3.80 24.44
CA SER A 93 -9.68 2.51 23.95
C SER A 93 -8.15 2.48 23.93
N ASP A 94 -7.48 3.57 24.29
CA ASP A 94 -6.04 3.71 24.18
C ASP A 94 -5.31 3.13 25.42
N THR A 95 -5.36 1.81 25.57
CA THR A 95 -4.53 1.07 26.53
C THR A 95 -3.37 0.40 25.82
N TRP A 96 -2.34 0.00 26.58
CA TRP A 96 -1.18 -0.70 25.98
C TRP A 96 -1.60 -2.02 25.29
N VAL A 97 -2.47 -2.80 25.93
CA VAL A 97 -3.00 -4.06 25.37
C VAL A 97 -3.77 -3.79 24.09
N ASN A 98 -4.67 -2.83 24.09
CA ASN A 98 -5.46 -2.51 22.91
C ASN A 98 -4.56 -2.05 21.75
N ARG A 99 -3.60 -1.18 22.05
CA ARG A 99 -2.70 -0.62 21.04
C ARG A 99 -1.79 -1.66 20.39
N HIS A 100 -1.33 -2.64 21.16
CA HIS A 100 -0.29 -3.58 20.71
C HIS A 100 -0.80 -5.00 20.43
N MET A 101 -1.97 -5.39 20.92
CA MET A 101 -2.47 -6.75 20.81
C MET A 101 -3.89 -6.86 20.24
N GLN A 102 -4.74 -5.83 20.39
CA GLN A 102 -6.14 -5.92 19.97
C GLN A 102 -6.42 -5.18 18.66
N TYR A 103 -5.98 -3.93 18.53
CA TYR A 103 -6.14 -3.14 17.28
C TYR A 103 -4.90 -3.27 16.42
N THR A 104 -4.64 -4.48 15.94
CA THR A 104 -3.39 -4.86 15.26
C THR A 104 -3.41 -4.64 13.76
N HIS A 105 -4.59 -4.61 13.13
CA HIS A 105 -4.70 -4.56 11.68
C HIS A 105 -5.89 -3.73 11.20
N GLY A 106 -5.69 -3.10 10.05
CA GLY A 106 -6.76 -2.52 9.25
C GLY A 106 -7.59 -3.60 8.56
N TYR A 107 -8.71 -3.21 7.91
CA TYR A 107 -9.61 -4.19 7.33
C TYR A 107 -10.24 -3.73 6.02
N GLY A 108 -9.86 -4.38 4.93
CA GLY A 108 -10.40 -4.15 3.61
C GLY A 108 -10.04 -2.80 3.00
N LEU A 109 -10.71 -2.50 1.93
CA LEU A 109 -10.55 -1.26 1.18
C LEU A 109 -11.89 -0.74 0.69
N VAL A 110 -11.89 0.49 0.22
CA VAL A 110 -12.98 1.07 -0.58
C VAL A 110 -12.49 1.21 -2.00
N MET A 111 -13.35 0.89 -2.98
CA MET A 111 -13.02 1.00 -4.40
C MET A 111 -14.19 1.59 -5.19
N SER A 112 -13.90 2.51 -6.10
CA SER A 112 -14.87 3.07 -7.05
C SER A 112 -14.25 3.26 -8.42
N PRO A 113 -15.03 3.15 -9.52
CA PRO A 113 -14.58 3.56 -10.84
C PRO A 113 -14.25 5.06 -10.88
N VAL A 114 -13.30 5.43 -11.74
CA VAL A 114 -12.85 6.84 -11.86
C VAL A 114 -13.89 7.75 -12.50
N THR A 115 -14.89 7.20 -13.20
CA THR A 115 -15.83 7.91 -14.05
C THR A 115 -17.27 7.84 -13.59
N GLU A 116 -17.62 6.95 -12.66
CA GLU A 116 -19.00 6.67 -12.32
C GLU A 116 -19.48 7.45 -11.09
N THR A 117 -20.70 7.99 -11.20
CA THR A 117 -21.38 8.66 -10.10
C THR A 117 -22.84 8.21 -9.98
N ASN A 118 -23.36 8.22 -8.77
CA ASN A 118 -24.79 8.05 -8.55
C ASN A 118 -25.56 9.34 -8.91
N THR A 119 -26.88 9.32 -8.80
CA THR A 119 -27.77 10.47 -9.10
C THR A 119 -27.55 11.68 -8.19
N GLN A 120 -26.83 11.53 -7.08
CA GLN A 120 -26.51 12.59 -6.13
C GLN A 120 -25.12 13.17 -6.38
N GLY A 121 -24.37 12.63 -7.36
CA GLY A 121 -23.01 13.03 -7.69
C GLY A 121 -21.94 12.39 -6.77
N GLU A 122 -22.29 11.35 -6.03
CA GLU A 122 -21.31 10.60 -5.22
C GLU A 122 -20.71 9.43 -6.01
N PRO A 123 -19.49 8.95 -5.68
CA PRO A 123 -18.89 7.81 -6.35
C PRO A 123 -19.73 6.53 -6.13
N ILE A 124 -19.86 5.72 -7.15
CA ILE A 124 -20.43 4.37 -7.04
C ILE A 124 -19.34 3.46 -6.45
N LEU A 125 -19.61 2.83 -5.31
CA LEU A 125 -18.65 2.01 -4.63
C LEU A 125 -18.76 0.55 -5.06
N TYR A 126 -17.73 0.02 -5.73
CA TYR A 126 -17.64 -1.38 -6.14
C TYR A 126 -17.17 -2.29 -5.01
N ILE A 127 -16.35 -1.77 -4.08
CA ILE A 127 -16.04 -2.42 -2.82
C ILE A 127 -16.36 -1.46 -1.69
N ARG A 128 -17.15 -1.92 -0.72
CA ARG A 128 -17.66 -1.12 0.41
C ARG A 128 -17.93 -1.95 1.65
N ASN A 129 -18.19 -1.28 2.75
CA ASN A 129 -18.66 -1.83 4.03
C ASN A 129 -17.62 -2.67 4.80
N LEU A 130 -18.06 -3.19 5.96
CA LEU A 130 -17.33 -4.10 6.84
C LEU A 130 -18.31 -5.23 7.26
N PRO A 131 -18.05 -6.48 6.92
CA PRO A 131 -16.97 -6.94 6.02
C PRO A 131 -17.15 -6.43 4.58
N PRO A 132 -16.08 -6.46 3.74
CA PRO A 132 -16.15 -5.96 2.37
C PRO A 132 -17.22 -6.66 1.54
N VAL A 133 -18.05 -5.86 0.89
CA VAL A 133 -19.04 -6.30 -0.10
C VAL A 133 -18.59 -5.82 -1.47
N THR A 134 -18.56 -6.69 -2.46
CA THR A 134 -18.12 -6.41 -3.82
C THR A 134 -19.28 -6.47 -4.81
N GLU A 135 -19.26 -5.59 -5.80
CA GLU A 135 -20.28 -5.58 -6.88
C GLU A 135 -19.96 -6.59 -8.01
N SER A 136 -18.68 -6.98 -8.15
CA SER A 136 -18.26 -7.96 -9.17
C SER A 136 -17.47 -9.10 -8.52
N ASN A 137 -17.60 -10.31 -9.09
CA ASN A 137 -16.83 -11.48 -8.68
C ASN A 137 -15.32 -11.33 -8.98
N ASP A 138 -14.96 -10.47 -9.93
CA ASP A 138 -13.55 -10.21 -10.29
C ASP A 138 -12.80 -9.42 -9.20
N LEU A 139 -13.55 -8.78 -8.28
CA LEU A 139 -13.02 -7.94 -7.19
C LEU A 139 -13.16 -8.58 -5.80
N GLN A 140 -13.26 -9.90 -5.72
CA GLN A 140 -13.38 -10.58 -4.42
C GLN A 140 -12.11 -10.41 -3.57
N ILE A 141 -12.31 -10.28 -2.26
CA ILE A 141 -11.24 -10.20 -1.25
C ILE A 141 -11.36 -11.41 -0.33
N ASP A 142 -10.38 -12.30 -0.40
CA ASP A 142 -10.33 -13.49 0.45
C ASP A 142 -9.73 -13.19 1.82
N ASN A 143 -8.74 -12.30 1.86
CA ASN A 143 -8.10 -11.87 3.10
C ASN A 143 -8.01 -10.33 3.13
N PRO A 144 -8.95 -9.67 3.83
CA PRO A 144 -9.01 -8.22 3.90
C PRO A 144 -8.13 -7.60 4.99
N ALA A 145 -7.47 -8.39 5.85
CA ALA A 145 -6.67 -7.87 6.96
C ALA A 145 -5.38 -7.20 6.51
N ILE A 146 -5.11 -6.00 7.02
CA ILE A 146 -3.95 -5.17 6.68
C ILE A 146 -3.09 -4.98 7.93
N TYR A 147 -2.10 -5.85 8.12
CA TYR A 147 -1.13 -5.76 9.21
C TYR A 147 0.03 -4.82 8.89
N TYR A 148 0.39 -4.75 7.61
CA TYR A 148 1.45 -3.90 7.07
C TYR A 148 0.82 -2.86 6.15
N GLY A 149 1.01 -1.60 6.46
CA GLY A 149 0.32 -0.50 5.78
C GLY A 149 1.23 0.67 5.46
N GLU A 150 0.65 1.67 4.82
CA GLU A 150 1.35 2.89 4.45
C GLU A 150 1.76 3.70 5.69
N GLN A 151 0.83 3.84 6.63
CA GLN A 151 1.00 4.70 7.80
C GLN A 151 1.18 3.94 9.11
N SER A 152 1.29 2.62 9.03
CA SER A 152 1.48 1.77 10.19
C SER A 152 2.77 2.12 10.94
N THR A 153 2.69 2.34 12.26
CA THR A 153 3.82 2.73 13.11
C THR A 153 4.00 1.77 14.28
N GLY A 154 5.18 1.77 14.88
CA GLY A 154 5.47 0.99 16.07
C GLY A 154 5.54 -0.52 15.81
N TYR A 155 5.23 -1.29 16.85
CA TYR A 155 5.21 -2.74 16.85
C TYR A 155 3.85 -3.26 17.29
N TYR A 156 3.48 -4.46 16.82
CA TYR A 156 2.35 -5.22 17.33
C TYR A 156 2.81 -6.60 17.79
N ILE A 157 2.02 -7.17 18.71
CA ILE A 157 2.21 -8.54 19.17
C ILE A 157 0.92 -9.27 18.81
N VAL A 158 1.04 -10.21 17.91
CA VAL A 158 -0.08 -10.98 17.37
C VAL A 158 -0.01 -12.42 17.83
N ASP A 159 -1.10 -13.16 17.67
CA ASP A 159 -1.24 -14.55 18.13
C ASP A 159 -0.95 -14.65 19.64
N THR A 160 -1.66 -13.82 20.42
CA THR A 160 -1.56 -13.75 21.87
C THR A 160 -2.79 -14.37 22.53
N GLU A 161 -2.84 -14.39 23.89
CA GLU A 161 -4.05 -14.74 24.65
C GLU A 161 -5.18 -13.69 24.47
N VAL A 162 -4.88 -12.52 23.91
CA VAL A 162 -5.86 -11.49 23.57
C VAL A 162 -6.21 -11.66 22.10
N GLU A 163 -7.48 -11.92 21.82
CA GLU A 163 -7.96 -11.97 20.44
C GLU A 163 -7.93 -10.58 19.79
N GLU A 164 -7.51 -10.54 18.53
CA GLU A 164 -7.40 -9.33 17.73
C GLU A 164 -8.76 -8.90 17.20
N LEU A 165 -9.05 -7.60 17.21
CA LEU A 165 -10.27 -7.06 16.63
C LEU A 165 -10.19 -7.20 15.10
N HIS A 166 -11.05 -8.04 14.53
CA HIS A 166 -11.07 -8.28 13.10
C HIS A 166 -11.93 -7.24 12.37
N TYR A 167 -13.20 -7.14 12.70
CA TYR A 167 -14.11 -6.11 12.19
C TYR A 167 -15.35 -5.98 13.09
N PRO A 168 -16.03 -4.83 13.04
CA PRO A 168 -17.30 -4.65 13.74
C PRO A 168 -18.44 -5.24 12.93
N GLU A 169 -19.34 -5.98 13.58
CA GLU A 169 -20.57 -6.53 13.00
C GLU A 169 -21.79 -6.03 13.78
N GLY A 170 -22.44 -4.99 13.25
CA GLY A 170 -23.51 -4.30 13.97
C GLY A 170 -23.03 -3.66 15.26
N ASP A 171 -23.60 -4.08 16.40
CA ASP A 171 -23.23 -3.64 17.75
C ASP A 171 -22.17 -4.53 18.40
N GLU A 172 -21.81 -5.64 17.78
CA GLU A 172 -20.80 -6.59 18.25
C GLU A 172 -19.48 -6.45 17.45
N ASN A 173 -18.44 -7.16 17.88
CA ASN A 173 -17.17 -7.23 17.19
C ASN A 173 -16.83 -8.69 16.88
N VAL A 174 -16.26 -8.91 15.73
CA VAL A 174 -15.64 -10.19 15.34
C VAL A 174 -14.17 -10.15 15.72
N TYR A 175 -13.67 -11.21 16.31
CA TYR A 175 -12.29 -11.35 16.75
C TYR A 175 -11.60 -12.50 16.01
N VAL A 176 -10.26 -12.41 15.91
CA VAL A 176 -9.43 -13.39 15.23
C VAL A 176 -8.07 -13.47 15.93
N ASN A 177 -7.35 -14.58 15.72
CA ASN A 177 -5.93 -14.67 15.99
C ASN A 177 -5.18 -14.70 14.68
N TYR A 178 -4.05 -13.99 14.62
CA TYR A 178 -3.18 -13.98 13.45
C TYR A 178 -2.66 -15.39 13.16
N SER A 179 -2.76 -15.82 11.90
CA SER A 179 -2.33 -17.15 11.45
C SER A 179 -1.21 -17.13 10.41
N GLY A 180 -0.60 -15.96 10.19
CA GLY A 180 0.50 -15.79 9.24
C GLY A 180 1.88 -15.98 9.88
N GLU A 181 2.91 -15.86 9.07
CA GLU A 181 4.33 -16.02 9.47
C GLU A 181 5.09 -14.68 9.45
N GLY A 182 4.38 -13.54 9.42
CA GLY A 182 4.97 -12.21 9.22
C GLY A 182 5.67 -11.61 10.44
N GLY A 183 5.62 -12.25 11.60
CA GLY A 183 6.23 -11.80 12.83
C GLY A 183 7.46 -12.61 13.26
N ILE A 184 8.08 -12.19 14.34
CA ILE A 184 9.21 -12.88 14.98
C ILE A 184 8.69 -13.54 16.26
N GLU A 185 8.66 -14.87 16.32
CA GLU A 185 8.15 -15.63 17.45
C GLU A 185 8.91 -15.37 18.75
N PHE A 186 8.21 -15.29 19.86
CA PHE A 186 8.80 -15.10 21.18
C PHE A 186 9.58 -16.33 21.65
N LYS A 187 9.11 -17.53 21.41
CA LYS A 187 9.73 -18.85 21.69
C LYS A 187 10.16 -19.10 23.15
N ASN A 188 10.70 -18.12 23.84
CA ASN A 188 11.22 -18.27 25.21
C ASN A 188 11.42 -16.92 25.91
N PHE A 189 11.59 -16.98 27.23
CA PHE A 189 11.78 -15.81 28.08
C PHE A 189 12.98 -14.92 27.66
N PHE A 190 14.06 -15.49 27.17
CA PHE A 190 15.22 -14.70 26.76
C PHE A 190 14.92 -13.83 25.53
N ARG A 191 14.19 -14.35 24.55
CA ARG A 191 13.68 -13.54 23.42
C ARG A 191 12.73 -12.45 23.89
N LYS A 192 11.82 -12.78 24.82
CA LYS A 192 10.91 -11.80 25.42
C LYS A 192 11.68 -10.63 26.06
N LEU A 193 12.75 -10.94 26.77
CA LEU A 193 13.67 -9.93 27.35
C LEU A 193 14.35 -9.08 26.28
N LEU A 194 14.86 -9.71 25.21
CA LEU A 194 15.51 -8.99 24.11
C LEU A 194 14.51 -8.05 23.38
N PHE A 195 13.31 -8.50 23.15
CA PHE A 195 12.28 -7.68 22.51
C PHE A 195 11.85 -6.50 23.40
N ALA A 196 11.68 -6.72 24.70
CA ALA A 196 11.41 -5.64 25.65
C ALA A 196 12.54 -4.59 25.66
N TRP A 197 13.78 -5.04 25.56
CA TRP A 197 14.95 -4.17 25.45
C TRP A 197 14.98 -3.39 24.13
N GLU A 198 14.82 -4.08 23.01
CA GLU A 198 14.88 -3.48 21.66
C GLU A 198 13.75 -2.48 21.43
N MET A 199 12.52 -2.82 21.88
CA MET A 199 11.37 -1.91 21.77
C MET A 199 11.35 -0.83 22.86
N GLY A 200 12.19 -0.93 23.89
CA GLY A 200 12.21 -0.02 25.02
C GLY A 200 10.94 -0.06 25.85
N ASP A 201 10.22 -1.19 25.84
CA ASP A 201 8.92 -1.34 26.47
C ASP A 201 8.89 -2.52 27.46
N ILE A 202 8.87 -2.18 28.76
CA ILE A 202 8.84 -3.15 29.86
C ILE A 202 7.53 -3.94 29.90
N ASN A 203 6.43 -3.42 29.33
CA ASN A 203 5.15 -4.11 29.33
C ASN A 203 5.20 -5.43 28.55
N ILE A 204 6.08 -5.52 27.52
CA ILE A 204 6.33 -6.77 26.82
C ILE A 204 6.76 -7.86 27.82
N LEU A 205 7.65 -7.54 28.76
CA LEU A 205 8.16 -8.50 29.73
C LEU A 205 7.13 -8.85 30.80
N LEU A 206 6.34 -7.86 31.22
CA LEU A 206 5.38 -7.99 32.34
C LEU A 206 4.01 -8.58 31.90
N SER A 207 3.71 -8.59 30.61
CA SER A 207 2.43 -9.10 30.12
C SER A 207 2.34 -10.61 30.22
N ASP A 208 1.25 -11.10 30.82
CA ASP A 208 0.91 -12.52 30.87
C ASP A 208 0.22 -13.01 29.58
N TYR A 209 -0.19 -12.09 28.70
CA TYR A 209 -0.88 -12.43 27.44
C TYR A 209 0.05 -12.93 26.33
N ILE A 210 1.37 -12.77 26.49
CA ILE A 210 2.38 -13.17 25.53
C ILE A 210 2.88 -14.58 25.86
N ASN A 211 2.63 -15.52 24.97
CA ASN A 211 3.08 -16.90 25.04
C ASN A 211 4.27 -17.19 24.07
N GLU A 212 4.67 -18.46 23.96
CA GLU A 212 5.82 -18.86 23.12
C GLU A 212 5.52 -18.77 21.62
N ASP A 213 4.27 -18.92 21.22
CA ASP A 213 3.80 -18.88 19.84
C ASP A 213 3.52 -17.45 19.37
N SER A 214 3.32 -16.51 20.31
CA SER A 214 3.11 -15.10 20.00
C SER A 214 4.22 -14.53 19.12
N GLN A 215 3.86 -13.64 18.19
CA GLN A 215 4.77 -13.07 17.22
C GLN A 215 4.87 -11.55 17.38
N LEU A 216 6.09 -11.02 17.36
CA LEU A 216 6.36 -9.59 17.32
C LEU A 216 6.46 -9.12 15.86
N GLN A 217 5.53 -8.26 15.45
CA GLN A 217 5.57 -7.59 14.16
C GLN A 217 6.24 -6.21 14.29
N VAL A 218 7.32 -6.01 13.55
CA VAL A 218 8.09 -4.76 13.52
C VAL A 218 8.22 -4.23 12.09
N TRP A 219 8.59 -2.95 11.96
CA TRP A 219 8.76 -2.28 10.66
C TRP A 219 7.51 -2.47 9.78
N ARG A 220 6.38 -2.10 10.33
CA ARG A 220 5.07 -2.34 9.72
C ARG A 220 4.72 -1.34 8.63
N SER A 221 5.32 -0.15 8.63
CA SER A 221 5.23 0.76 7.50
C SER A 221 5.95 0.16 6.29
N VAL A 222 5.26 0.12 5.15
CA VAL A 222 5.75 -0.40 3.87
C VAL A 222 7.12 0.17 3.52
N GLN A 223 7.25 1.49 3.52
CA GLN A 223 8.51 2.16 3.19
C GLN A 223 9.62 1.86 4.18
N THR A 224 9.31 1.86 5.49
CA THR A 224 10.30 1.53 6.52
C THR A 224 10.79 0.09 6.36
N ARG A 225 9.88 -0.84 6.08
CA ARG A 225 10.19 -2.25 5.88
C ARG A 225 11.10 -2.47 4.68
N ILE A 226 10.76 -1.90 3.53
CA ILE A 226 11.58 -1.97 2.32
C ILE A 226 12.97 -1.38 2.56
N ASN A 227 13.06 -0.20 3.16
CA ASN A 227 14.35 0.44 3.47
C ASN A 227 15.24 -0.39 4.41
N LYS A 228 14.66 -1.26 5.25
CA LYS A 228 15.43 -2.18 6.10
C LYS A 228 15.99 -3.38 5.33
N ILE A 229 15.29 -3.83 4.30
CA ILE A 229 15.65 -5.00 3.48
C ILE A 229 16.58 -4.58 2.34
N THR A 230 16.22 -3.51 1.62
CA THR A 230 16.94 -3.00 0.44
C THR A 230 17.34 -1.53 0.60
N PRO A 231 18.24 -1.20 1.55
CA PRO A 231 18.58 0.18 1.89
C PRO A 231 19.35 0.92 0.77
N PHE A 232 19.79 0.23 -0.25
CA PHE A 232 20.49 0.80 -1.42
C PHE A 232 19.53 1.33 -2.48
N LEU A 233 18.25 1.00 -2.42
CA LEU A 233 17.22 1.55 -3.30
C LEU A 233 16.68 2.87 -2.75
N ARG A 234 16.42 3.81 -3.64
CA ARG A 234 15.69 5.02 -3.30
C ARG A 234 14.22 4.81 -3.62
N LEU A 235 13.37 4.95 -2.63
CA LEU A 235 11.93 4.75 -2.79
C LEU A 235 11.24 6.04 -3.27
N ASP A 236 10.17 5.89 -4.02
CA ASP A 236 9.17 6.93 -4.18
C ASP A 236 8.48 7.22 -2.82
N ASN A 237 7.79 8.35 -2.73
CA ASN A 237 7.10 8.70 -1.49
C ASN A 237 5.69 8.11 -1.38
N ASP A 238 5.20 7.47 -2.42
CA ASP A 238 3.81 7.07 -2.59
C ASP A 238 3.69 5.57 -2.92
N PRO A 239 3.69 4.68 -1.90
CA PRO A 239 3.32 3.30 -2.09
C PRO A 239 1.82 3.23 -2.40
N TYR A 240 1.40 2.37 -3.32
CA TYR A 240 0.00 2.22 -3.68
C TYR A 240 -0.52 0.80 -3.45
N LEU A 241 -1.79 0.72 -3.05
CA LEU A 241 -2.48 -0.54 -2.77
C LEU A 241 -2.96 -1.20 -4.07
N VAL A 242 -2.86 -2.52 -4.14
CA VAL A 242 -3.38 -3.34 -5.24
C VAL A 242 -4.13 -4.54 -4.68
N LEU A 243 -5.29 -4.84 -5.26
CA LEU A 243 -6.03 -6.08 -5.03
C LEU A 243 -5.70 -7.06 -6.15
N GLN A 244 -5.13 -8.23 -5.82
CA GLN A 244 -4.85 -9.27 -6.79
C GLN A 244 -5.13 -10.66 -6.22
N ASN A 245 -5.91 -11.46 -6.94
CA ASN A 245 -6.26 -12.83 -6.56
C ASN A 245 -6.78 -12.93 -5.10
N GLY A 246 -7.67 -12.04 -4.72
CA GLY A 246 -8.28 -12.01 -3.39
C GLY A 246 -7.39 -11.49 -2.26
N LYS A 247 -6.16 -11.04 -2.55
CA LYS A 247 -5.19 -10.54 -1.59
C LYS A 247 -4.82 -9.08 -1.83
N LEU A 248 -4.39 -8.42 -0.77
CA LEU A 248 -3.97 -7.02 -0.78
C LEU A 248 -2.44 -6.94 -0.79
N TYR A 249 -1.90 -6.14 -1.70
CA TYR A 249 -0.48 -5.89 -1.84
C TYR A 249 -0.20 -4.40 -1.92
N TRP A 250 0.89 -3.98 -1.33
CA TRP A 250 1.45 -2.66 -1.54
C TRP A 250 2.53 -2.74 -2.61
N ILE A 251 2.47 -1.85 -3.58
CA ILE A 251 3.51 -1.71 -4.59
C ILE A 251 4.23 -0.40 -4.36
N GLN A 252 5.56 -0.47 -4.35
CA GLN A 252 6.44 0.68 -4.16
C GLN A 252 7.39 0.79 -5.34
N ASP A 253 7.37 1.94 -6.00
CA ASP A 253 8.40 2.26 -6.99
C ASP A 253 9.74 2.53 -6.31
N ALA A 254 10.79 1.91 -6.86
CA ALA A 254 12.13 2.01 -6.31
C ALA A 254 13.15 2.32 -7.41
N TYR A 255 14.08 3.20 -7.06
CA TYR A 255 15.06 3.73 -8.00
C TYR A 255 16.46 3.27 -7.62
N THR A 256 17.21 2.89 -8.63
CA THR A 256 18.67 2.80 -8.54
C THR A 256 19.26 4.18 -8.68
N THR A 257 20.32 4.45 -7.93
CA THR A 257 21.04 5.75 -7.99
C THR A 257 22.54 5.54 -8.00
N SER A 258 23.27 6.47 -8.63
CA SER A 258 24.72 6.52 -8.57
C SER A 258 25.20 7.97 -8.52
N SER A 259 26.31 8.21 -7.84
CA SER A 259 27.02 9.50 -7.83
C SER A 259 28.22 9.54 -8.79
N SER A 260 28.48 8.43 -9.48
CA SER A 260 29.70 8.24 -10.28
C SER A 260 29.42 8.00 -11.76
N PHE A 261 28.22 8.35 -12.24
CA PHE A 261 27.88 8.15 -13.65
C PHE A 261 28.68 9.09 -14.55
N PRO A 262 29.33 8.59 -15.60
CA PRO A 262 30.20 9.39 -16.44
C PRO A 262 29.45 10.52 -17.18
N TYR A 263 30.09 11.69 -17.27
CA TYR A 263 29.59 12.85 -18.02
C TYR A 263 28.24 13.44 -17.58
N SER A 264 27.79 13.12 -16.38
CA SER A 264 26.57 13.67 -15.81
C SER A 264 26.89 14.56 -14.61
N GLU A 265 26.22 15.72 -14.50
CA GLU A 265 26.35 16.60 -13.35
C GLU A 265 25.53 16.10 -12.15
N PRO A 266 26.05 16.23 -10.92
CA PRO A 266 25.30 15.87 -9.73
C PRO A 266 24.05 16.74 -9.53
N TYR A 267 22.93 16.10 -9.23
CA TYR A 267 21.71 16.75 -8.77
C TYR A 267 21.80 17.09 -7.27
N GLN A 268 20.89 17.91 -6.77
CA GLN A 268 20.82 18.38 -5.36
C GLN A 268 20.76 17.23 -4.34
N GLY A 269 20.98 16.10 -4.44
CA GLY A 269 21.04 14.96 -3.52
C GLY A 269 22.35 14.21 -3.58
N GLY A 270 23.33 14.72 -4.36
CA GLY A 270 24.64 14.11 -4.51
C GLY A 270 24.71 12.92 -5.48
N TYR A 271 23.60 12.55 -6.13
CA TYR A 271 23.57 11.54 -7.19
C TYR A 271 23.48 12.21 -8.57
N ASN A 272 24.07 11.57 -9.58
CA ASN A 272 24.04 12.02 -10.96
C ASN A 272 23.44 10.99 -11.92
N TYR A 273 22.85 9.93 -11.37
CA TYR A 273 22.08 8.91 -12.06
C TYR A 273 20.90 8.48 -11.20
N ILE A 274 19.73 8.36 -11.79
CA ILE A 274 18.54 7.81 -11.18
C ILE A 274 17.73 7.08 -12.25
N ARG A 275 17.24 5.88 -11.94
CA ARG A 275 16.39 5.09 -12.84
C ARG A 275 15.35 4.30 -12.05
N ASN A 276 14.10 4.34 -12.50
CA ASN A 276 13.03 3.53 -11.91
C ASN A 276 13.12 2.10 -12.49
N SER A 277 13.94 1.28 -11.89
CA SER A 277 14.27 -0.05 -12.41
C SER A 277 13.71 -1.19 -11.56
N VAL A 278 13.15 -0.88 -10.39
CA VAL A 278 12.67 -1.89 -9.45
C VAL A 278 11.26 -1.52 -8.98
N LYS A 279 10.38 -2.52 -8.93
CA LYS A 279 9.14 -2.45 -8.16
C LYS A 279 9.21 -3.41 -7.00
N VAL A 280 8.87 -2.93 -5.83
CA VAL A 280 8.82 -3.73 -4.61
C VAL A 280 7.37 -4.02 -4.28
N VAL A 281 7.06 -5.28 -4.06
CA VAL A 281 5.72 -5.75 -3.67
C VAL A 281 5.76 -6.24 -2.25
N VAL A 282 4.88 -5.70 -1.40
CA VAL A 282 4.75 -6.09 0.00
C VAL A 282 3.36 -6.66 0.23
N ASP A 283 3.28 -7.88 0.73
CA ASP A 283 2.00 -8.49 1.14
C ASP A 283 1.46 -7.75 2.37
N ALA A 284 0.24 -7.25 2.29
CA ALA A 284 -0.37 -6.44 3.35
C ALA A 284 -0.69 -7.26 4.62
N TYR A 285 -0.81 -8.58 4.51
CA TYR A 285 -1.09 -9.49 5.61
C TYR A 285 0.19 -10.02 6.28
N SER A 286 1.10 -10.62 5.51
CA SER A 286 2.32 -11.23 6.04
C SER A 286 3.51 -10.27 6.12
N GLY A 287 3.49 -9.20 5.34
CA GLY A 287 4.61 -8.27 5.22
C GLY A 287 5.79 -8.83 4.41
N ASP A 288 5.58 -9.90 3.64
CA ASP A 288 6.60 -10.43 2.74
C ASP A 288 6.96 -9.39 1.68
N VAL A 289 8.25 -9.23 1.44
CA VAL A 289 8.80 -8.24 0.51
C VAL A 289 9.45 -8.97 -0.66
N ASN A 290 9.01 -8.63 -1.87
CA ASN A 290 9.56 -9.16 -3.11
C ASN A 290 9.97 -8.02 -4.03
N ASP A 291 11.24 -8.01 -4.42
CA ASP A 291 11.78 -7.03 -5.35
C ASP A 291 11.71 -7.57 -6.79
N TYR A 292 11.13 -6.80 -7.70
CA TYR A 292 11.03 -7.13 -9.11
C TYR A 292 11.84 -6.15 -9.95
N VAL A 293 12.80 -6.65 -10.71
CA VAL A 293 13.51 -5.86 -11.72
C VAL A 293 12.59 -5.67 -12.91
N ILE A 294 12.21 -4.41 -13.17
CA ILE A 294 11.36 -4.03 -14.31
C ILE A 294 12.17 -3.49 -15.50
N ASP A 295 13.42 -3.14 -15.26
CA ASP A 295 14.35 -2.68 -16.28
C ASP A 295 15.69 -3.43 -16.17
N GLU A 296 15.81 -4.50 -16.94
CA GLU A 296 17.00 -5.35 -16.97
C GLU A 296 18.22 -4.67 -17.62
N GLU A 297 18.00 -3.55 -18.32
CA GLU A 297 19.08 -2.79 -18.96
C GLU A 297 19.74 -1.76 -18.03
N ASP A 298 19.27 -1.66 -16.77
CA ASP A 298 19.89 -0.78 -15.78
C ASP A 298 21.32 -1.23 -15.45
N PRO A 299 22.34 -0.41 -15.74
CA PRO A 299 23.72 -0.77 -15.48
C PRO A 299 24.05 -0.89 -13.98
N VAL A 300 23.29 -0.24 -13.10
CA VAL A 300 23.51 -0.31 -11.64
C VAL A 300 23.04 -1.65 -11.08
N LEU A 301 22.00 -2.25 -11.66
CA LEU A 301 21.52 -3.58 -11.25
C LEU A 301 22.38 -4.73 -11.78
N LYS A 302 23.19 -4.46 -12.84
CA LYS A 302 24.08 -5.48 -13.44
C LYS A 302 25.41 -5.65 -12.70
N VAL A 303 25.70 -4.83 -11.70
CA VAL A 303 26.93 -4.86 -10.90
C VAL A 303 26.70 -5.61 -9.61
#